data_bc28cc415c98c8487ac6f4f98c86db45
#
_entry.id   bc28cc415c98c8487ac6f4f98c86db45
#
_cell.length_a   1.000
_cell.length_b   1.000
_cell.length_c   1.000
_cell.angle_alpha   90.00
_cell.angle_beta   90.00
_cell.angle_gamma   90.00
#
_symmetry.space_group_name_H-M   'P 1'
#
loop_
_entity.id
_entity.type
_entity.pdbx_description
1 polymer ?
#
loop_
_entity_poly.entity_id
_entity_poly.type
_entity_poly.pdbx_seq_one_letter_code
_entity_poly.pdbx_strand_id
1 'polypeptide(L)' 'MNDTELQNALKALLEDVGCMDNDDLHRFGLPDEVDEIEHVRTFDEAGVLTPDAGLVITTASGGEFQLTIVRSR' A
#
# COMPACT_ATOMS: atom_id res chain seq x y z
N MET A 1 13.55 -7.66 -10.80
CA MET A 1 12.37 -6.86 -10.44
C MET A 1 12.72 -5.39 -10.50
N ASN A 2 11.95 -4.60 -11.22
CA ASN A 2 12.14 -3.15 -11.28
C ASN A 2 11.22 -2.42 -10.29
N ASP A 3 11.35 -1.09 -10.23
CA ASP A 3 10.57 -0.24 -9.29
C ASP A 3 9.07 -0.42 -9.48
N THR A 4 8.63 -0.42 -10.74
CA THR A 4 7.21 -0.54 -11.08
C THR A 4 6.67 -1.91 -10.71
N GLU A 5 7.45 -2.96 -10.93
CA GLU A 5 7.05 -4.31 -10.56
C GLU A 5 6.91 -4.45 -9.05
N LEU A 6 7.85 -3.88 -8.29
CA LEU A 6 7.77 -3.88 -6.83
C LEU A 6 6.57 -3.07 -6.35
N GLN A 7 6.35 -1.91 -6.94
CA GLN A 7 5.17 -1.08 -6.64
C GLN A 7 3.88 -1.87 -6.80
N ASN A 8 3.73 -2.55 -7.94
CA ASN A 8 2.52 -3.30 -8.24
C ASN A 8 2.34 -4.50 -7.31
N ALA A 9 3.44 -5.18 -6.98
CA ALA A 9 3.40 -6.29 -6.04
C ALA A 9 2.98 -5.84 -4.65
N LEU A 10 3.53 -4.73 -4.18
CA LEU A 10 3.16 -4.17 -2.87
C LEU A 10 1.72 -3.69 -2.85
N LYS A 11 1.26 -3.05 -3.94
CA LYS A 11 -0.13 -2.62 -4.03
C LYS A 11 -1.08 -3.81 -3.90
N ALA A 12 -0.84 -4.88 -4.64
CA ALA A 12 -1.67 -6.07 -4.59
C ALA A 12 -1.67 -6.70 -3.19
N LEU A 13 -0.50 -6.78 -2.58
CA LEU A 13 -0.35 -7.34 -1.24
C LEU A 13 -1.12 -6.52 -0.20
N LEU A 14 -0.98 -5.20 -0.25
CA LEU A 14 -1.65 -4.31 0.70
C LEU A 14 -3.17 -4.31 0.50
N GLU A 15 -3.63 -4.39 -0.74
CA GLU A 15 -5.05 -4.48 -1.03
C GLU A 15 -5.64 -5.80 -0.49
N ASP A 16 -4.93 -6.91 -0.66
CA ASP A 16 -5.38 -8.20 -0.13
C ASP A 16 -5.46 -8.17 1.38
N VAL A 17 -4.44 -7.62 2.04
CA VAL A 17 -4.39 -7.52 3.50
C VAL A 17 -5.48 -6.58 4.00
N GLY A 18 -5.72 -5.47 3.30
CA GLY A 18 -6.76 -4.51 3.66
C GLY A 18 -8.17 -5.06 3.56
N CYS A 19 -8.38 -6.13 2.76
CA CYS A 19 -9.67 -6.79 2.62
C CYS A 19 -9.89 -7.92 3.62
N MET A 20 -8.87 -8.27 4.40
CA MET A 20 -8.99 -9.32 5.42
C MET A 20 -9.82 -8.83 6.60
N ASP A 21 -10.62 -9.72 7.18
CA ASP A 21 -11.33 -9.39 8.41
C ASP A 21 -10.38 -9.54 9.62
N ASN A 22 -10.84 -9.10 10.80
CA ASN A 22 -10.00 -9.12 12.00
C ASN A 22 -9.56 -10.53 12.39
N ASP A 23 -10.41 -11.52 12.20
CA ASP A 23 -10.08 -12.91 12.53
C ASP A 23 -8.93 -13.42 11.66
N ASP A 24 -8.96 -13.10 10.36
CA ASP A 24 -7.90 -13.48 9.44
C ASP A 24 -6.58 -12.75 9.75
N LEU A 25 -6.66 -11.46 10.08
CA LEU A 25 -5.48 -10.69 10.47
C LEU A 25 -4.80 -11.31 11.70
N HIS A 26 -5.58 -11.67 12.71
CA HIS A 26 -5.07 -12.30 13.92
C HIS A 26 -4.48 -13.67 13.64
N ARG A 27 -5.11 -14.44 12.76
CA ARG A 27 -4.65 -15.78 12.37
C ARG A 27 -3.26 -15.74 11.75
N PHE A 28 -2.98 -14.71 10.92
CA PHE A 28 -1.69 -14.54 10.26
C PHE A 28 -0.71 -13.72 11.09
N GLY A 29 -1.08 -13.28 12.28
CA GLY A 29 -0.20 -12.53 13.17
C GLY A 29 0.06 -11.10 12.72
N LEU A 30 -0.85 -10.51 11.95
CA LEU A 30 -0.72 -9.15 11.46
C LEU A 30 -1.20 -8.14 12.51
N PRO A 31 -0.60 -6.93 12.57
CA PRO A 31 -1.03 -5.89 13.50
C PRO A 31 -2.45 -5.40 13.19
N ASP A 32 -3.16 -4.96 14.23
CA ASP A 32 -4.50 -4.41 14.09
C ASP A 32 -4.56 -3.16 13.19
N GLU A 33 -3.47 -2.40 13.16
CA GLU A 33 -3.38 -1.17 12.36
C GLU A 33 -3.59 -1.42 10.87
N VAL A 34 -3.35 -2.64 10.41
CA VAL A 34 -3.55 -3.01 9.00
C VAL A 34 -5.01 -2.85 8.60
N ASP A 35 -5.95 -3.04 9.53
CA ASP A 35 -7.37 -2.89 9.28
C ASP A 35 -7.76 -1.44 8.93
N GLU A 36 -6.92 -0.48 9.24
CA GLU A 36 -7.15 0.94 8.92
C GLU A 36 -6.85 1.29 7.47
N ILE A 37 -6.16 0.42 6.74
CA ILE A 37 -5.85 0.66 5.32
C ILE A 37 -7.14 0.55 4.51
N GLU A 38 -7.53 1.65 3.89
CA GLU A 38 -8.78 1.72 3.13
C GLU A 38 -8.55 1.64 1.62
N HIS A 39 -7.63 2.47 1.11
CA HIS A 39 -7.31 2.51 -0.31
C HIS A 39 -5.82 2.54 -0.53
N VAL A 40 -5.37 1.86 -1.58
CA VAL A 40 -3.98 1.90 -2.03
C VAL A 40 -3.98 2.23 -3.52
N ARG A 41 -3.30 3.32 -3.90
CA ARG A 41 -3.19 3.75 -5.28
C ARG A 41 -1.73 3.95 -5.65
N THR A 42 -1.39 3.73 -6.92
CA THR A 42 -0.06 4.10 -7.40
C THR A 42 0.04 5.62 -7.50
N PHE A 43 1.27 6.13 -7.59
CA PHE A 43 1.48 7.57 -7.79
C PHE A 43 0.79 8.07 -9.07
N ASP A 44 0.83 7.27 -10.14
CA ASP A 44 0.15 7.64 -11.39
C ASP A 44 -1.36 7.74 -11.18
N GLU A 45 -1.95 6.78 -10.49
CA GLU A 45 -3.39 6.77 -10.21
C GLU A 45 -3.81 7.94 -9.32
N ALA A 46 -2.95 8.32 -8.39
CA ALA A 46 -3.22 9.41 -7.45
C ALA A 46 -2.88 10.79 -8.03
N GLY A 47 -2.27 10.85 -9.21
CA GLY A 47 -1.90 12.12 -9.82
C GLY A 47 -0.66 12.77 -9.22
N VAL A 48 0.18 12.01 -8.54
CA VAL A 48 1.42 12.53 -7.96
C VAL A 48 2.45 12.70 -9.07
N LEU A 49 2.96 13.91 -9.22
CA LEU A 49 3.94 14.25 -10.28
C LEU A 49 5.35 13.96 -9.79
N THR A 50 5.81 12.74 -10.03
CA THR A 50 7.17 12.32 -9.67
C THR A 50 7.64 11.24 -10.65
N PRO A 51 8.95 11.19 -10.97
CA PRO A 51 9.49 10.10 -11.78
C PRO A 51 9.62 8.79 -11.00
N ASP A 52 9.52 8.84 -9.69
CA ASP A 52 9.67 7.65 -8.85
C ASP A 52 8.40 6.82 -8.82
N ALA A 53 8.54 5.51 -8.67
CA ALA A 53 7.44 4.62 -8.37
C ALA A 53 7.02 4.80 -6.91
N GLY A 54 5.78 4.51 -6.59
CA GLY A 54 5.32 4.62 -5.22
C GLY A 54 3.83 4.42 -5.08
N LEU A 55 3.38 4.46 -3.83
CA LEU A 55 1.99 4.23 -3.46
C LEU A 55 1.48 5.36 -2.58
N VAL A 56 0.20 5.67 -2.75
CA VAL A 56 -0.54 6.54 -1.84
C VAL A 56 -1.52 5.67 -1.07
N ILE A 57 -1.39 5.64 0.24
CA ILE A 57 -2.21 4.82 1.12
C ILE A 57 -3.14 5.74 1.91
N THR A 58 -4.44 5.51 1.76
CA THR A 58 -5.47 6.25 2.49
C THR A 58 -6.02 5.37 3.60
N THR A 59 -6.15 5.91 4.80
CA THR A 59 -6.66 5.18 5.95
C THR A 59 -8.09 5.58 6.26
N ALA A 60 -8.80 4.73 7.01
CA ALA A 60 -10.19 4.96 7.38
C ALA A 60 -10.38 6.23 8.21
N SER A 61 -9.34 6.64 8.95
CA SER A 61 -9.37 7.88 9.74
C SER A 61 -9.16 9.15 8.92
N GLY A 62 -8.96 9.00 7.60
CA GLY A 62 -8.74 10.13 6.70
C GLY A 62 -7.27 10.51 6.50
N GLY A 63 -6.35 9.73 7.07
CA GLY A 63 -4.93 9.95 6.86
C GLY A 63 -4.50 9.53 5.46
N GLU A 64 -3.48 10.19 4.94
CA GLU A 64 -2.90 9.87 3.64
C GLU A 64 -1.39 9.76 3.79
N PHE A 65 -0.84 8.64 3.33
CA PHE A 65 0.59 8.36 3.43
C PHE A 65 1.16 8.08 2.05
N GLN A 66 2.35 8.61 1.78
CA GLN A 66 3.06 8.35 0.53
C GLN A 66 4.25 7.44 0.79
N LEU A 67 4.35 6.37 0.03
CA LEU A 67 5.46 5.44 0.09
C LEU A 67 6.21 5.51 -1.23
N THR A 68 7.40 6.08 -1.22
CA THR A 68 8.24 6.23 -2.41
C THR A 68 9.18 5.04 -2.53
N ILE A 69 9.26 4.45 -3.72
CA ILE A 69 10.12 3.32 -4.00
C ILE A 69 11.30 3.80 -4.83
N VAL A 70 12.49 3.69 -4.25
CA VAL A 70 13.74 4.09 -4.91
C VAL A 70 14.63 2.87 -5.01
N ARG A 71 15.04 2.53 -6.23
CA ARG A 71 15.93 1.41 -6.47
C ARG A 71 17.37 1.81 -6.17
N SER A 72 18.02 1.09 -5.28
CA SER A 72 19.42 1.36 -4.93
C SER A 72 20.42 0.57 -5.78
N ARG A 73 19.96 -0.48 -6.48
CA ARG A 73 20.82 -1.31 -7.34
C ARG A 73 20.05 -1.87 -8.52
#